data_52302313bf5f7c49772594df01b35caf
#
_entry.id   52302313bf5f7c49772594df01b35caf
#
_cell.length_a   1.000
_cell.length_b   1.000
_cell.length_c   1.000
_cell.angle_alpha   90.00
_cell.angle_beta   90.00
_cell.angle_gamma   90.00
#
_symmetry.space_group_name_H-M   'P 1'
#
loop_
_entity.id
_entity.type
_entity.pdbx_description
1 polymer ?
#
loop_
_entity_poly.entity_id
_entity_poly.type
_entity_poly.pdbx_seq_one_letter_code
_entity_poly.pdbx_strand_id
1 'polypeptide(L)'
;MKAWERYQHDTANLLRELGFTAVTDDQITEPNGTVHSVDVSARRTVGGIELLWIVECKRWNRRVPKERVATLKAIVDGVGADRGLLMSEE
;
A
#
# COMPACT_ATOMS: atom_id res chain seq x y z
N MET A 1 -14.22 0.99 15.60
CA MET A 1 -13.05 0.92 14.70
C MET A 1 -11.81 1.44 15.43
N LYS A 2 -10.72 0.69 15.37
CA LYS A 2 -9.45 1.11 15.97
C LYS A 2 -8.82 2.24 15.14
N ALA A 3 -7.96 3.04 15.78
CA ALA A 3 -7.36 4.19 15.12
C ALA A 3 -6.56 3.83 13.87
N TRP A 4 -5.82 2.69 13.89
CA TRP A 4 -5.04 2.27 12.74
C TRP A 4 -5.93 1.79 11.59
N GLU A 5 -7.07 1.18 11.87
CA GLU A 5 -8.03 0.79 10.85
C GLU A 5 -8.64 2.02 10.19
N ARG A 6 -8.97 3.04 10.99
CA ARG A 6 -9.47 4.31 10.46
C ARG A 6 -8.46 4.95 9.55
N TYR A 7 -7.19 4.93 9.94
CA TYR A 7 -6.13 5.50 9.12
C TYR A 7 -6.03 4.80 7.77
N GLN A 8 -6.11 3.46 7.75
CA GLN A 8 -6.14 2.71 6.49
C GLN A 8 -7.35 3.09 5.63
N HIS A 9 -8.53 3.20 6.24
CA HIS A 9 -9.74 3.59 5.52
C HIS A 9 -9.65 5.01 4.96
N ASP A 10 -9.14 5.95 5.74
CA ASP A 10 -8.97 7.33 5.29
C ASP A 10 -7.98 7.40 4.13
N THR A 11 -6.90 6.64 4.20
CA THR A 11 -5.91 6.54 3.12
C THR A 11 -6.55 5.96 1.86
N ALA A 12 -7.32 4.89 1.99
CA ALA A 12 -8.02 4.30 0.85
C ALA A 12 -9.01 5.28 0.22
N ASN A 13 -9.73 6.04 1.04
CA ASN A 13 -10.67 7.05 0.55
C ASN A 13 -9.96 8.17 -0.21
N LEU A 14 -8.81 8.62 0.28
CA LEU A 14 -8.00 9.61 -0.42
C LEU A 14 -7.58 9.08 -1.79
N LEU A 15 -7.13 7.84 -1.87
CA LEU A 15 -6.72 7.23 -3.15
C LEU A 15 -7.91 7.10 -4.10
N ARG A 16 -9.10 6.79 -3.59
CA ARG A 16 -10.32 6.75 -4.39
C ARG A 16 -10.66 8.13 -4.97
N GLU A 17 -10.47 9.18 -4.19
CA GLU A 17 -10.65 10.55 -4.68
C GLU A 17 -9.67 10.88 -5.81
N LEU A 18 -8.49 10.27 -5.80
CA LEU A 18 -7.49 10.43 -6.86
C LEU A 18 -7.75 9.51 -8.06
N GLY A 19 -8.87 8.79 -8.07
CA GLY A 19 -9.27 7.96 -9.20
C GLY A 19 -8.83 6.51 -9.13
N PHE A 20 -8.26 6.06 -8.01
CA PHE A 20 -7.88 4.66 -7.82
C PHE A 20 -9.05 3.84 -7.30
N THR A 21 -9.05 2.55 -7.64
CA THR A 21 -9.79 1.55 -6.90
C THR A 21 -8.89 1.09 -5.75
N ALA A 22 -9.31 1.28 -4.52
CA ALA A 22 -8.48 0.98 -3.36
C ALA A 22 -9.12 -0.06 -2.46
N VAL A 23 -8.32 -0.99 -1.97
CA VAL A 23 -8.73 -2.08 -1.08
C VAL A 23 -7.85 -2.06 0.15
N THR A 24 -8.48 -2.10 1.33
CA THR A 24 -7.75 -2.21 2.60
C THR A 24 -7.54 -3.69 2.96
N ASP A 25 -6.47 -3.98 3.70
CA ASP A 25 -6.13 -5.35 4.12
C ASP A 25 -6.13 -6.32 2.94
N ASP A 26 -5.45 -5.97 1.87
CA ASP A 26 -5.40 -6.78 0.67
C ASP A 26 -4.24 -7.76 0.71
N GLN A 27 -4.41 -8.87 0.00
CA GLN A 27 -3.34 -9.85 -0.20
C GLN A 27 -2.98 -9.86 -1.68
N ILE A 28 -1.68 -9.71 -1.96
CA ILE A 28 -1.17 -9.69 -3.32
C ILE A 28 -0.17 -10.82 -3.47
N THR A 29 -0.33 -11.59 -4.55
CA THR A 29 0.49 -12.78 -4.79
C THR A 29 1.52 -12.49 -5.87
N GLU A 30 2.78 -12.82 -5.59
CA GLU A 30 3.83 -12.77 -6.60
C GLU A 30 3.66 -13.90 -7.61
N PRO A 31 4.23 -13.79 -8.81
CA PRO A 31 4.17 -14.87 -9.81
C PRO A 31 4.68 -16.21 -9.31
N ASN A 32 5.60 -16.21 -8.35
CA ASN A 32 6.14 -17.43 -7.75
C ASN A 32 5.25 -18.03 -6.66
N GLY A 33 4.10 -17.40 -6.35
CA GLY A 33 3.16 -17.88 -5.35
C GLY A 33 3.33 -17.26 -3.96
N THR A 34 4.34 -16.43 -3.74
CA THR A 34 4.52 -15.75 -2.45
C THR A 34 3.40 -14.73 -2.24
N VAL A 35 2.75 -14.80 -1.08
CA VAL A 35 1.63 -13.91 -0.73
C VAL A 35 2.11 -12.82 0.23
N HIS A 36 1.74 -11.58 -0.08
CA HIS A 36 2.04 -10.44 0.78
C HIS A 36 0.73 -9.78 1.24
N SER A 37 0.64 -9.52 2.53
CA SER A 37 -0.46 -8.72 3.09
C SER A 37 -0.04 -7.26 3.08
N VAL A 38 -0.88 -6.39 2.53
CA VAL A 38 -0.61 -4.95 2.45
C VAL A 38 -1.76 -4.18 3.08
N ASP A 39 -1.46 -3.02 3.66
CA ASP A 39 -2.48 -2.22 4.33
C ASP A 39 -3.49 -1.65 3.33
N VAL A 40 -3.00 -1.14 2.21
CA VAL A 40 -3.86 -0.65 1.12
C VAL A 40 -3.22 -0.98 -0.21
N SER A 41 -4.01 -1.51 -1.13
CA SER A 41 -3.64 -1.63 -2.54
C SER A 41 -4.50 -0.67 -3.35
N ALA A 42 -3.92 -0.03 -4.35
CA ALA A 42 -4.64 0.91 -5.20
C ALA A 42 -4.31 0.64 -6.66
N ARG A 43 -5.35 0.52 -7.50
CA ARG A 43 -5.21 0.26 -8.92
C ARG A 43 -5.93 1.32 -9.71
N ARG A 44 -5.32 1.71 -10.82
CA ARG A 44 -5.92 2.67 -11.75
C ARG A 44 -5.40 2.39 -13.15
N THR A 45 -6.27 2.49 -14.15
CA THR A 45 -5.87 2.36 -15.55
C THR A 45 -5.81 3.75 -16.18
N VAL A 46 -4.68 4.09 -16.77
CA VAL A 46 -4.46 5.36 -17.45
C VAL A 46 -3.88 5.08 -18.83
N GLY A 47 -4.60 5.49 -19.88
CA GLY A 47 -4.16 5.27 -21.25
C GLY A 47 -3.94 3.80 -21.59
N GLY A 48 -4.74 2.90 -21.02
CA GLY A 48 -4.61 1.47 -21.21
C GLY A 48 -3.54 0.81 -20.32
N ILE A 49 -2.82 1.59 -19.52
CA ILE A 49 -1.78 1.08 -18.63
C ILE A 49 -2.35 0.96 -17.23
N GLU A 50 -2.26 -0.24 -16.66
CA GLU A 50 -2.69 -0.48 -15.29
C GLU A 50 -1.57 -0.11 -14.32
N LEU A 51 -1.90 0.76 -13.37
CA LEU A 51 -1.00 1.15 -12.30
C LEU A 51 -1.39 0.43 -11.02
N LEU A 52 -0.41 -0.05 -10.28
CA LEU A 52 -0.59 -0.65 -8.96
C LEU A 52 0.29 0.08 -7.96
N TRP A 53 -0.33 0.64 -6.93
CA TRP A 53 0.37 1.24 -5.80
C TRP A 53 0.09 0.43 -4.55
N ILE A 54 1.12 0.27 -3.72
CA ILE A 54 1.03 -0.41 -2.43
C ILE A 54 1.33 0.61 -1.36
N VAL A 55 0.45 0.71 -0.36
CA VAL A 55 0.59 1.68 0.72
C VAL A 55 0.63 0.95 2.05
N GLU A 56 1.66 1.23 2.82
CA GLU A 56 1.77 0.82 4.21
C GLU A 56 1.45 2.01 5.10
N CYS A 57 0.53 1.81 6.04
CA CYS A 57 0.04 2.85 6.93
C CYS A 57 0.49 2.53 8.34
N LYS A 58 1.33 3.39 8.92
CA LYS A 58 1.84 3.19 10.27
C LYS A 58 1.68 4.44 11.11
N ARG A 59 1.33 4.23 12.36
CA ARG A 59 1.34 5.29 13.36
C ARG A 59 2.63 5.13 14.17
N TRP A 60 3.62 5.90 13.82
CA TRP A 60 4.92 5.84 14.46
C TRP A 60 5.12 7.07 15.34
N ASN A 61 5.56 6.82 16.56
CA ASN A 61 5.94 7.91 17.49
C ASN A 61 7.36 8.38 17.23
N ARG A 62 8.04 7.79 16.27
CA ARG A 62 9.43 8.05 15.98
C ARG A 62 9.75 7.66 14.53
N ARG A 63 11.01 7.89 14.16
CA ARG A 63 11.51 7.57 12.82
C ARG A 63 11.16 6.14 12.40
N VAL A 64 10.73 5.97 11.15
CA VAL A 64 10.44 4.68 10.56
C VAL A 64 11.74 3.88 10.39
N PRO A 65 11.80 2.62 10.87
CA PRO A 65 13.00 1.80 10.71
C PRO A 65 13.32 1.51 9.25
N LYS A 66 14.61 1.41 8.93
CA LYS A 66 15.07 1.09 7.56
C LYS A 66 14.51 -0.24 7.07
N GLU A 67 14.32 -1.21 7.97
CA GLU A 67 13.80 -2.53 7.64
C GLU A 67 12.40 -2.44 7.04
N ARG A 68 11.59 -1.49 7.49
CA ARG A 68 10.24 -1.30 6.96
C ARG A 68 10.28 -0.78 5.53
N VAL A 69 11.19 0.15 5.26
CA VAL A 69 11.39 0.67 3.90
C VAL A 69 11.88 -0.44 2.97
N ALA A 70 12.85 -1.23 3.42
CA ALA A 70 13.39 -2.35 2.65
C ALA A 70 12.33 -3.43 2.39
N THR A 71 11.49 -3.74 3.37
CA THR A 71 10.41 -4.71 3.23
C THR A 71 9.39 -4.22 2.19
N LEU A 72 8.99 -2.97 2.26
CA LEU A 72 8.05 -2.39 1.29
C LEU A 72 8.64 -2.44 -0.12
N LYS A 73 9.92 -2.08 -0.27
CA LYS A 73 10.59 -2.14 -1.57
C LYS A 73 10.60 -3.55 -2.13
N ALA A 74 10.88 -4.55 -1.28
CA ALA A 74 10.89 -5.95 -1.71
C ALA A 74 9.50 -6.40 -2.18
N ILE A 75 8.44 -5.98 -1.50
CA ILE A 75 7.07 -6.30 -1.92
C ILE A 75 6.77 -5.64 -3.28
N VAL A 76 7.09 -4.36 -3.42
CA VAL A 76 6.87 -3.62 -4.67
C VAL A 76 7.56 -4.31 -5.84
N ASP A 77 8.81 -4.68 -5.67
CA ASP A 77 9.58 -5.36 -6.72
C ASP A 77 9.00 -6.75 -7.01
N GLY A 78 8.63 -7.50 -5.97
CA GLY A 78 8.13 -8.85 -6.12
C GLY A 78 6.78 -8.94 -6.82
N VAL A 79 5.85 -8.03 -6.52
CA VAL A 79 4.50 -8.05 -7.11
C VAL A 79 4.39 -7.21 -8.38
N GLY A 80 5.46 -6.51 -8.76
CA GLY A 80 5.43 -5.66 -9.95
C GLY A 80 4.63 -4.38 -9.76
N ALA A 81 4.58 -3.85 -8.56
CA ALA A 81 3.91 -2.58 -8.31
C ALA A 81 4.72 -1.41 -8.89
N ASP A 82 4.01 -0.37 -9.27
CA ASP A 82 4.64 0.83 -9.84
C ASP A 82 5.19 1.75 -8.75
N ARG A 83 4.60 1.72 -7.56
CA ARG A 83 5.01 2.58 -6.45
C ARG A 83 4.66 1.95 -5.12
N GLY A 84 5.54 2.13 -4.16
CA GLY A 84 5.28 1.86 -2.76
C GLY A 84 5.28 3.15 -1.97
N LEU A 85 4.33 3.32 -1.08
CA LEU A 85 4.18 4.50 -0.24
C LEU A 85 4.17 4.05 1.22
N LEU A 86 4.99 4.69 2.02
CA LEU A 86 4.99 4.46 3.45
C LEU A 86 4.45 5.72 4.11
N MET A 87 3.22 5.63 4.62
CA MET A 87 2.53 6.75 5.22
C MET A 87 2.59 6.62 6.74
N SER A 88 3.03 7.68 7.36
CA SER A 88 3.19 7.74 8.80
C SER A 88 2.40 8.89 9.38
N GLU A 89 1.69 8.63 10.46
CA GLU A 89 1.00 9.64 11.24
C GLU A 89 1.74 9.82 12.56
N GLU A 90 2.13 11.04 12.88
CA GLU A 90 2.77 11.38 14.14
C GLU A 90 1.76 11.88 15.17
#